data_a00abe144e41f0961085a3ac49bcf7b9
#
_entry.id   a00abe144e41f0961085a3ac49bcf7b9
#
_cell.length_a   1.000
_cell.length_b   1.000
_cell.length_c   1.000
_cell.angle_alpha   90.00
_cell.angle_beta   90.00
_cell.angle_gamma   90.00
#
_symmetry.space_group_name_H-M   'P 1'
#
loop_
_entity.id
_entity.type
_entity.pdbx_description
1 polymer ?
#
loop_
_entity_poly.entity_id
_entity_poly.type
_entity_poly.pdbx_seq_one_letter_code
_entity_poly.pdbx_strand_id
1 'polypeptide(L)'
;MISAALAILETDEQRSELSEFYRQNKTRLYMIAFSKLHNKESAEDAVQETFLRLAEDRERFFKLNESERVIFAGIVARNVAVDMYKKAAETDTVELTENISDEYENSPEEKLLYKFTKEKLTEFVRGLPPLQRDVLYLKAVHGMTTREIAARLSVSENVVRQRLFFARKAIKEALRKGEI
;
A
#
# COMPACT_ATOMS: atom_id res chain seq x y z
N MET A 1 16.05 9.59 4.12
CA MET A 1 15.79 10.20 2.79
C MET A 1 16.03 9.19 1.69
N ILE A 2 15.45 9.36 0.50
CA ILE A 2 15.49 8.39 -0.63
C ILE A 2 16.80 8.37 -1.43
N SER A 3 17.91 8.85 -0.88
CA SER A 3 19.20 8.93 -1.60
C SER A 3 19.69 7.59 -2.16
N ALA A 4 19.50 6.50 -1.42
CA ALA A 4 19.84 5.16 -1.90
C ALA A 4 19.00 4.74 -3.11
N ALA A 5 17.70 5.01 -3.08
CA ALA A 5 16.82 4.72 -4.22
C ALA A 5 17.20 5.53 -5.47
N LEU A 6 17.57 6.79 -5.32
CA LEU A 6 18.02 7.63 -6.45
C LEU A 6 19.35 7.17 -7.03
N ALA A 7 20.25 6.61 -6.20
CA ALA A 7 21.55 6.13 -6.64
C ALA A 7 21.49 4.92 -7.59
N ILE A 8 20.42 4.13 -7.54
CA ILE A 8 20.24 2.94 -8.41
C ILE A 8 19.67 3.33 -9.78
N LEU A 9 19.08 4.52 -9.93
CA LEU A 9 18.48 4.95 -11.19
C LEU A 9 19.54 5.43 -12.18
N GLU A 10 19.35 5.08 -13.45
CA GLU A 10 20.33 5.27 -14.50
C GLU A 10 20.29 6.69 -15.08
N THR A 11 19.10 7.29 -15.17
CA THR A 11 18.90 8.59 -15.83
C THR A 11 18.47 9.68 -14.84
N ASP A 12 18.83 10.93 -15.14
CA ASP A 12 18.40 12.08 -14.34
C ASP A 12 16.90 12.32 -14.43
N GLU A 13 16.27 11.93 -15.55
CA GLU A 13 14.82 11.97 -15.71
C GLU A 13 14.13 11.04 -14.70
N GLN A 14 14.57 9.78 -14.60
CA GLN A 14 14.06 8.82 -13.62
C GLN A 14 14.26 9.32 -12.19
N ARG A 15 15.41 9.93 -11.87
CA ARG A 15 15.70 10.50 -10.55
C ARG A 15 14.76 11.64 -10.22
N SER A 16 14.52 12.54 -11.18
CA SER A 16 13.60 13.66 -11.04
C SER A 16 12.17 13.18 -10.82
N GLU A 17 11.72 12.24 -11.64
CA GLU A 17 10.36 11.70 -11.59
C GLU A 17 10.10 10.93 -10.27
N LEU A 18 11.04 10.10 -9.81
CA LEU A 18 10.92 9.42 -8.53
C LEU A 18 10.97 10.39 -7.35
N SER A 19 11.78 11.46 -7.42
CA SER A 19 11.84 12.49 -6.40
C SER A 19 10.53 13.26 -6.27
N GLU A 20 9.92 13.60 -7.40
CA GLU A 20 8.60 14.24 -7.42
C GLU A 20 7.52 13.32 -6.86
N PHE A 21 7.53 12.05 -7.28
CA PHE A 21 6.62 11.04 -6.75
C PHE A 21 6.78 10.86 -5.24
N TYR A 22 8.01 10.88 -4.72
CA TYR A 22 8.29 10.86 -3.28
C TYR A 22 7.65 12.05 -2.58
N ARG A 23 7.89 13.27 -3.07
CA ARG A 23 7.37 14.50 -2.48
C ARG A 23 5.86 14.47 -2.35
N GLN A 24 5.17 13.98 -3.37
CA GLN A 24 3.72 13.91 -3.42
C GLN A 24 3.12 12.78 -2.57
N ASN A 25 3.83 11.66 -2.42
CA ASN A 25 3.23 10.43 -1.88
C ASN A 25 3.83 9.95 -0.54
N LYS A 26 4.94 10.55 -0.06
CA LYS A 26 5.62 10.10 1.18
C LYS A 26 4.69 9.99 2.37
N THR A 27 3.84 10.98 2.60
CA THR A 27 2.91 11.03 3.73
C THR A 27 1.89 9.89 3.64
N ARG A 28 1.34 9.65 2.45
CA ARG A 28 0.40 8.56 2.21
C ARG A 28 1.03 7.19 2.46
N LEU A 29 2.23 6.96 1.95
CA LEU A 29 2.96 5.71 2.11
C LEU A 29 3.37 5.50 3.58
N TYR A 30 3.76 6.58 4.27
CA TYR A 30 4.01 6.56 5.70
C TYR A 30 2.78 6.11 6.50
N MET A 31 1.60 6.67 6.22
CA MET A 31 0.37 6.28 6.90
C MET A 31 0.01 4.80 6.67
N ILE A 32 0.26 4.28 5.47
CA ILE A 32 0.09 2.85 5.17
C ILE A 32 1.04 2.01 6.03
N ALA A 33 2.31 2.38 6.13
CA ALA A 33 3.30 1.68 6.92
C ALA A 33 3.00 1.79 8.43
N PHE A 34 2.71 2.99 8.91
CA PHE A 34 2.40 3.27 10.31
C PHE A 34 1.17 2.51 10.81
N SER A 35 0.14 2.35 9.96
CA SER A 35 -1.05 1.56 10.30
C SER A 35 -0.76 0.09 10.61
N LYS A 36 0.43 -0.40 10.29
CA LYS A 36 0.88 -1.78 10.54
C LYS A 36 1.95 -1.87 11.61
N LEU A 37 2.87 -0.91 11.62
CA LEU A 37 4.05 -0.95 12.47
C LEU A 37 3.84 -0.25 13.81
N HIS A 38 2.91 0.70 13.89
CA HIS A 38 2.60 1.52 15.08
C HIS A 38 3.85 2.15 15.74
N ASN A 39 4.93 2.28 14.98
CA ASN A 39 6.19 2.87 15.39
C ASN A 39 6.67 3.86 14.32
N LYS A 40 7.03 5.08 14.74
CA LYS A 40 7.38 6.17 13.84
C LYS A 40 8.64 5.88 13.05
N GLU A 41 9.70 5.45 13.70
CA GLU A 41 10.98 5.14 13.07
C GLU A 41 10.84 4.00 12.07
N SER A 42 10.21 2.91 12.49
CA SER A 42 9.94 1.76 11.61
C SER A 42 9.06 2.12 10.41
N ALA A 43 8.11 3.05 10.57
CA ALA A 43 7.28 3.52 9.45
C ALA A 43 8.08 4.40 8.48
N GLU A 44 8.99 5.24 8.97
CA GLU A 44 9.91 6.01 8.14
C GLU A 44 10.87 5.11 7.36
N ASP A 45 11.42 4.09 8.01
CA ASP A 45 12.27 3.07 7.37
C ASP A 45 11.50 2.27 6.32
N ALA A 46 10.24 1.91 6.60
CA ALA A 46 9.38 1.24 5.63
C ALA A 46 9.12 2.10 4.38
N VAL A 47 9.01 3.42 4.53
CA VAL A 47 8.91 4.33 3.38
C VAL A 47 10.22 4.33 2.58
N GLN A 48 11.37 4.41 3.23
CA GLN A 48 12.67 4.38 2.54
C GLN A 48 12.86 3.08 1.77
N GLU A 49 12.59 1.94 2.41
CA GLU A 49 12.64 0.61 1.79
C GLU A 49 11.64 0.49 0.63
N THR A 50 10.46 1.09 0.75
CA THR A 50 9.48 1.13 -0.33
C THR A 50 10.05 1.80 -1.56
N PHE A 51 10.65 2.98 -1.42
CA PHE A 51 11.24 3.71 -2.55
C PHE A 51 12.46 3.00 -3.14
N LEU A 52 13.23 2.28 -2.31
CA LEU A 52 14.31 1.44 -2.78
C LEU A 52 13.78 0.32 -3.70
N ARG A 53 12.74 -0.40 -3.28
CA ARG A 53 12.10 -1.45 -4.09
C ARG A 53 11.44 -0.90 -5.36
N LEU A 54 10.89 0.31 -5.32
CA LEU A 54 10.36 0.96 -6.54
C LEU A 54 11.47 1.27 -7.54
N ALA A 55 12.64 1.70 -7.06
CA ALA A 55 13.80 1.97 -7.90
C ALA A 55 14.45 0.68 -8.45
N GLU A 56 14.44 -0.41 -7.69
CA GLU A 56 14.88 -1.73 -8.14
C GLU A 56 13.96 -2.27 -9.25
N ASP A 57 12.64 -2.11 -9.12
CA ASP A 57 11.64 -2.51 -10.14
C ASP A 57 11.30 -1.34 -11.10
N ARG A 58 12.34 -0.53 -11.45
CA ARG A 58 12.20 0.69 -12.25
C ARG A 58 11.51 0.46 -13.59
N GLU A 59 11.80 -0.64 -14.25
CA GLU A 59 11.19 -0.95 -15.56
C GLU A 59 9.67 -1.05 -15.47
N ARG A 60 9.18 -1.60 -14.38
CA ARG A 60 7.75 -1.70 -14.12
C ARG A 60 7.20 -0.36 -13.65
N PHE A 61 7.85 0.28 -12.68
CA PHE A 61 7.37 1.52 -12.08
C PHE A 61 7.17 2.63 -13.11
N PHE A 62 8.17 2.86 -13.97
CA PHE A 62 8.12 3.94 -14.97
C PHE A 62 7.20 3.63 -16.17
N LYS A 63 6.80 2.38 -16.40
CA LYS A 63 5.78 2.00 -17.40
C LYS A 63 4.35 2.25 -16.94
N LEU A 64 4.13 2.42 -15.65
CA LEU A 64 2.81 2.67 -15.07
C LEU A 64 2.40 4.14 -15.25
N ASN A 65 1.10 4.39 -15.42
CA ASN A 65 0.57 5.75 -15.31
C ASN A 65 0.54 6.21 -13.84
N GLU A 66 0.32 7.50 -13.62
CA GLU A 66 0.38 8.12 -12.29
C GLU A 66 -0.52 7.40 -11.24
N SER A 67 -1.77 7.14 -11.58
CA SER A 67 -2.71 6.44 -10.69
C SER A 67 -2.26 5.00 -10.38
N GLU A 68 -1.73 4.31 -11.37
CA GLU A 68 -1.20 2.97 -11.20
C GLU A 68 0.06 2.95 -10.31
N ARG A 69 0.94 3.95 -10.44
CA ARG A 69 2.13 4.12 -9.58
C ARG A 69 1.75 4.28 -8.12
N VAL A 70 0.74 5.10 -7.84
CA VAL A 70 0.26 5.31 -6.47
C VAL A 70 -0.27 4.02 -5.85
N ILE A 71 -1.04 3.24 -6.60
CA ILE A 71 -1.54 1.93 -6.14
C ILE A 71 -0.39 0.95 -5.95
N PHE A 72 0.53 0.88 -6.91
CA PHE A 72 1.69 -0.01 -6.85
C PHE A 72 2.57 0.31 -5.65
N ALA A 73 2.92 1.58 -5.45
CA ALA A 73 3.69 2.03 -4.29
C ALA A 73 2.98 1.72 -2.96
N GLY A 74 1.66 1.90 -2.88
CA GLY A 74 0.89 1.55 -1.70
C GLY A 74 0.90 0.06 -1.37
N ILE A 75 0.89 -0.80 -2.40
CA ILE A 75 1.03 -2.26 -2.22
C ILE A 75 2.42 -2.61 -1.73
N VAL A 76 3.46 -2.00 -2.31
CA VAL A 76 4.87 -2.23 -1.90
C VAL A 76 5.07 -1.78 -0.46
N ALA A 77 4.62 -0.56 -0.09
CA ALA A 77 4.74 -0.02 1.27
C ALA A 77 4.08 -0.94 2.32
N ARG A 78 2.91 -1.46 1.99
CA ARG A 78 2.22 -2.39 2.86
C ARG A 78 2.95 -3.72 3.02
N ASN A 79 3.48 -4.27 1.93
CA ASN A 79 4.24 -5.52 1.98
C ASN A 79 5.52 -5.33 2.80
N VAL A 80 6.24 -4.23 2.60
CA VAL A 80 7.40 -3.86 3.42
C VAL A 80 7.04 -3.80 4.90
N ALA A 81 5.98 -3.08 5.24
CA ALA A 81 5.54 -2.96 6.64
C ALA A 81 5.15 -4.31 7.26
N VAL A 82 4.51 -5.20 6.49
CA VAL A 82 4.18 -6.57 6.95
C VAL A 82 5.44 -7.40 7.15
N ASP A 83 6.42 -7.32 6.23
CA ASP A 83 7.69 -8.04 6.33
C ASP A 83 8.48 -7.56 7.56
N MET A 84 8.56 -6.24 7.79
CA MET A 84 9.21 -5.65 8.96
C MET A 84 8.52 -6.04 10.26
N TYR A 85 7.19 -6.02 10.31
CA TYR A 85 6.42 -6.45 11.46
C TYR A 85 6.68 -7.92 11.82
N LYS A 86 6.69 -8.81 10.82
CA LYS A 86 6.99 -10.24 11.03
C LYS A 86 8.41 -10.44 11.55
N LYS A 87 9.38 -9.73 10.97
CA LYS A 87 10.78 -9.80 11.40
C LYS A 87 10.98 -9.31 12.83
N ALA A 88 10.30 -8.23 13.22
CA ALA A 88 10.32 -7.74 14.59
C ALA A 88 9.68 -8.76 15.57
N ALA A 89 8.56 -9.37 15.20
CA ALA A 89 7.89 -10.40 15.99
C ALA A 89 8.71 -11.69 16.15
N GLU A 90 9.60 -12.01 15.20
CA GLU A 90 10.52 -13.14 15.30
C GLU A 90 11.74 -12.83 16.19
N THR A 91 12.07 -11.54 16.36
CA THR A 91 13.30 -11.11 17.06
C THR A 91 13.04 -10.68 18.50
N ASP A 92 11.80 -10.34 18.87
CA ASP A 92 11.49 -9.76 20.18
C ASP A 92 10.22 -10.32 20.82
N THR A 93 10.43 -10.86 22.03
CA THR A 93 9.45 -10.89 23.12
C THR A 93 9.35 -9.47 23.72
N VAL A 94 8.79 -8.49 22.99
CA VAL A 94 8.56 -7.15 23.51
C VAL A 94 7.09 -6.80 23.48
N GLU A 95 6.61 -6.43 24.64
CA GLU A 95 5.27 -5.96 24.95
C GLU A 95 4.76 -4.97 23.88
N LEU A 96 3.61 -5.32 23.30
CA LEU A 96 2.81 -4.44 22.48
C LEU A 96 2.30 -3.27 23.35
N THR A 97 3.02 -2.17 23.36
CA THR A 97 2.49 -0.93 23.90
C THR A 97 1.51 -0.35 22.87
N GLU A 98 0.22 -0.46 23.19
CA GLU A 98 -0.83 0.35 22.60
C GLU A 98 -0.59 1.82 22.95
N ASN A 99 0.16 2.53 22.13
CA ASN A 99 0.22 3.98 22.15
C ASN A 99 -0.12 4.51 20.77
N ILE A 100 -1.43 4.64 20.53
CA ILE A 100 -1.97 5.43 19.42
C ILE A 100 -1.86 6.88 19.86
N SER A 101 -0.78 7.56 19.54
CA SER A 101 -0.74 9.01 19.59
C SER A 101 -1.03 9.57 18.21
N ASP A 102 -2.19 10.19 18.08
CA ASP A 102 -2.70 10.91 16.91
C ASP A 102 -1.95 12.25 16.69
N GLU A 103 -0.64 12.23 16.51
CA GLU A 103 0.12 13.43 16.21
C GLU A 103 0.89 13.32 14.89
N TYR A 104 0.14 13.34 13.80
CA TYR A 104 0.67 13.79 12.51
C TYR A 104 -0.08 15.05 12.10
N GLU A 105 0.63 16.18 12.13
CA GLU A 105 0.17 17.45 11.55
C GLU A 105 0.15 17.33 10.00
N ASN A 106 -0.85 16.62 9.49
CA ASN A 106 -1.25 16.82 8.10
C ASN A 106 -1.99 18.16 8.03
N SER A 107 -1.78 18.93 6.97
CA SER A 107 -2.57 20.12 6.76
C SER A 107 -4.07 19.77 6.76
N PRO A 108 -4.97 20.67 7.17
CA PRO A 108 -6.42 20.41 7.13
C PRO A 108 -6.89 19.97 5.76
N GLU A 109 -6.29 20.49 4.68
CA GLU A 109 -6.60 20.15 3.30
C GLU A 109 -6.17 18.71 2.95
N GLU A 110 -4.99 18.27 3.39
CA GLU A 110 -4.50 16.90 3.16
C GLU A 110 -5.35 15.88 3.93
N LYS A 111 -5.74 16.19 5.16
CA LYS A 111 -6.67 15.35 5.94
C LYS A 111 -8.03 15.24 5.26
N LEU A 112 -8.54 16.32 4.72
CA LEU A 112 -9.83 16.35 4.03
C LEU A 112 -9.77 15.54 2.72
N LEU A 113 -8.72 15.73 1.92
CA LEU A 113 -8.53 15.01 0.66
C LEU A 113 -8.36 13.50 0.91
N TYR A 114 -7.57 13.11 1.92
CA TYR A 114 -7.40 11.71 2.31
C TYR A 114 -8.71 11.08 2.77
N LYS A 115 -9.48 11.77 3.59
CA LYS A 115 -10.79 11.32 4.06
C LYS A 115 -11.75 11.11 2.90
N PHE A 116 -11.82 12.08 1.98
CA PHE A 116 -12.70 12.03 0.81
C PHE A 116 -12.37 10.87 -0.14
N THR A 117 -11.08 10.65 -0.41
CA THR A 117 -10.63 9.53 -1.26
C THR A 117 -10.88 8.19 -0.58
N LYS A 118 -10.66 8.11 0.74
CA LYS A 118 -10.92 6.88 1.53
C LYS A 118 -12.41 6.53 1.55
N GLU A 119 -13.27 7.51 1.72
CA GLU A 119 -14.72 7.32 1.73
C GLU A 119 -15.22 6.81 0.37
N LYS A 120 -14.83 7.45 -0.73
CA LYS A 120 -15.19 7.02 -2.09
C LYS A 120 -14.72 5.61 -2.40
N LEU A 121 -13.47 5.29 -2.08
CA LEU A 121 -12.93 3.94 -2.28
C LEU A 121 -13.67 2.91 -1.44
N THR A 122 -14.00 3.25 -0.19
CA THR A 122 -14.74 2.36 0.71
C THR A 122 -16.14 2.09 0.17
N GLU A 123 -16.82 3.11 -0.31
CA GLU A 123 -18.15 3.01 -0.92
C GLU A 123 -18.10 2.17 -2.20
N PHE A 124 -17.13 2.42 -3.07
CA PHE A 124 -16.92 1.61 -4.27
C PHE A 124 -16.68 0.13 -3.93
N VAL A 125 -15.80 -0.16 -2.97
CA VAL A 125 -15.52 -1.54 -2.53
C VAL A 125 -16.78 -2.20 -1.94
N ARG A 126 -17.62 -1.45 -1.22
CA ARG A 126 -18.91 -1.95 -0.73
C ARG A 126 -19.85 -2.35 -1.87
N GLY A 127 -19.80 -1.64 -3.00
CA GLY A 127 -20.58 -1.93 -4.19
C GLY A 127 -20.07 -3.12 -5.02
N LEU A 128 -18.88 -3.64 -4.76
CA LEU A 128 -18.38 -4.83 -5.45
C LEU A 128 -19.22 -6.07 -5.15
N PRO A 129 -19.30 -7.02 -6.10
CA PRO A 129 -19.93 -8.31 -5.85
C PRO A 129 -19.42 -8.95 -4.55
N PRO A 130 -20.27 -9.51 -3.69
CA PRO A 130 -19.89 -9.99 -2.36
C PRO A 130 -18.66 -10.89 -2.36
N LEU A 131 -18.59 -11.85 -3.29
CA LEU A 131 -17.47 -12.80 -3.38
C LEU A 131 -16.12 -12.14 -3.74
N GLN A 132 -16.15 -11.02 -4.47
CA GLN A 132 -14.95 -10.25 -4.81
C GLN A 132 -14.55 -9.36 -3.64
N ARG A 133 -15.53 -8.73 -3.01
CA ARG A 133 -15.33 -7.88 -1.82
C ARG A 133 -14.72 -8.68 -0.67
N ASP A 134 -15.23 -9.88 -0.38
CA ASP A 134 -14.78 -10.70 0.74
C ASP A 134 -13.31 -11.11 0.58
N VAL A 135 -12.90 -11.60 -0.59
CA VAL A 135 -11.50 -11.96 -0.84
C VAL A 135 -10.59 -10.72 -0.82
N LEU A 136 -11.08 -9.58 -1.33
CA LEU A 136 -10.35 -8.32 -1.28
C LEU A 136 -10.15 -7.85 0.16
N TYR A 137 -11.20 -7.92 0.99
CA TYR A 137 -11.17 -7.55 2.41
C TYR A 137 -10.19 -8.44 3.20
N LEU A 138 -10.30 -9.77 3.07
CA LEU A 138 -9.40 -10.71 3.74
C LEU A 138 -7.94 -10.49 3.32
N LYS A 139 -7.69 -10.20 2.04
CA LYS A 139 -6.37 -9.89 1.53
C LYS A 139 -5.89 -8.51 1.99
N ALA A 140 -6.76 -7.49 1.89
CA ALA A 140 -6.39 -6.11 2.09
C ALA A 140 -6.34 -5.70 3.57
N VAL A 141 -7.26 -6.13 4.39
CA VAL A 141 -7.36 -5.73 5.81
C VAL A 141 -6.64 -6.72 6.72
N HIS A 142 -6.85 -8.02 6.49
CA HIS A 142 -6.25 -9.06 7.34
C HIS A 142 -4.88 -9.57 6.85
N GLY A 143 -4.39 -9.12 5.69
CA GLY A 143 -3.08 -9.52 5.17
C GLY A 143 -2.96 -11.00 4.77
N MET A 144 -4.08 -11.75 4.74
CA MET A 144 -4.08 -13.18 4.51
C MET A 144 -3.47 -13.56 3.15
N THR A 145 -2.75 -14.67 3.13
CA THR A 145 -2.27 -15.28 1.88
C THR A 145 -3.43 -15.87 1.08
N THR A 146 -3.21 -16.07 -0.22
CA THR A 146 -4.22 -16.72 -1.09
C THR A 146 -4.63 -18.10 -0.54
N ARG A 147 -3.68 -18.84 0.00
CA ARG A 147 -3.90 -20.17 0.60
C ARG A 147 -4.79 -20.08 1.85
N GLU A 148 -4.52 -19.14 2.75
CA GLU A 148 -5.34 -18.93 3.96
C GLU A 148 -6.76 -18.48 3.62
N ILE A 149 -6.91 -17.58 2.63
CA ILE A 149 -8.23 -17.17 2.15
C ILE A 149 -8.98 -18.35 1.54
N ALA A 150 -8.32 -19.16 0.73
CA ALA A 150 -8.91 -20.37 0.12
C ALA A 150 -9.41 -21.33 1.18
N ALA A 151 -8.59 -21.61 2.19
CA ALA A 151 -8.98 -22.46 3.32
C ALA A 151 -10.17 -21.88 4.10
N ARG A 152 -10.13 -20.58 4.41
CA ARG A 152 -11.18 -19.89 5.19
C ARG A 152 -12.53 -19.85 4.48
N LEU A 153 -12.52 -19.69 3.15
CA LEU A 153 -13.73 -19.62 2.33
C LEU A 153 -14.15 -20.98 1.72
N SER A 154 -13.42 -22.05 2.03
CA SER A 154 -13.66 -23.41 1.48
C SER A 154 -13.71 -23.43 -0.05
N VAL A 155 -12.80 -22.71 -0.71
CA VAL A 155 -12.65 -22.64 -2.17
C VAL A 155 -11.21 -22.95 -2.58
N SER A 156 -10.97 -23.19 -3.87
CA SER A 156 -9.61 -23.38 -4.38
C SER A 156 -8.85 -22.04 -4.45
N GLU A 157 -7.52 -22.09 -4.37
CA GLU A 157 -6.67 -20.90 -4.53
C GLU A 157 -6.88 -20.22 -5.90
N ASN A 158 -7.17 -20.98 -6.94
CA ASN A 158 -7.47 -20.43 -8.27
C ASN A 158 -8.72 -19.57 -8.25
N VAL A 159 -9.77 -19.98 -7.53
CA VAL A 159 -10.98 -19.18 -7.34
C VAL A 159 -10.67 -17.88 -6.59
N VAL A 160 -9.83 -17.93 -5.56
CA VAL A 160 -9.40 -16.73 -4.83
C VAL A 160 -8.64 -15.78 -5.75
N ARG A 161 -7.68 -16.30 -6.54
CA ARG A 161 -6.90 -15.49 -7.51
C ARG A 161 -7.82 -14.83 -8.54
N GLN A 162 -8.78 -15.57 -9.07
CA GLN A 162 -9.76 -15.06 -10.04
C GLN A 162 -10.61 -13.93 -9.44
N ARG A 163 -11.17 -14.13 -8.23
CA ARG A 163 -11.98 -13.13 -7.54
C ARG A 163 -11.16 -11.86 -7.24
N LEU A 164 -9.92 -12.01 -6.78
CA LEU A 164 -9.00 -10.89 -6.55
C LEU A 164 -8.67 -10.15 -7.86
N PHE A 165 -8.49 -10.88 -8.96
CA PHE A 165 -8.25 -10.27 -10.27
C PHE A 165 -9.42 -9.39 -10.70
N PHE A 166 -10.67 -9.87 -10.62
CA PHE A 166 -11.83 -9.07 -10.98
C PHE A 166 -12.05 -7.88 -10.06
N ALA A 167 -11.87 -8.05 -8.75
CA ALA A 167 -11.95 -6.94 -7.80
C ALA A 167 -10.94 -5.83 -8.11
N ARG A 168 -9.69 -6.19 -8.38
CA ARG A 168 -8.63 -5.23 -8.74
C ARG A 168 -8.89 -4.56 -10.09
N LYS A 169 -9.40 -5.32 -11.07
CA LYS A 169 -9.77 -4.80 -12.38
C LYS A 169 -10.85 -3.74 -12.25
N ALA A 170 -11.90 -4.01 -11.47
CA ALA A 170 -12.98 -3.05 -11.23
C ALA A 170 -12.47 -1.76 -10.57
N ILE A 171 -11.63 -1.85 -9.55
CA ILE A 171 -11.01 -0.69 -8.90
C ILE A 171 -10.15 0.10 -9.89
N LYS A 172 -9.34 -0.58 -10.71
CA LYS A 172 -8.50 0.08 -11.72
C LYS A 172 -9.35 0.83 -12.76
N GLU A 173 -10.45 0.26 -13.19
CA GLU A 173 -11.37 0.89 -14.13
C GLU A 173 -12.06 2.11 -13.52
N ALA A 174 -12.50 2.02 -12.26
CA ALA A 174 -13.12 3.14 -11.55
C ALA A 174 -12.14 4.31 -11.35
N LEU A 175 -10.88 4.01 -10.98
CA LEU A 175 -9.81 5.02 -10.89
C LEU A 175 -9.55 5.71 -12.23
N ARG A 176 -9.50 4.93 -13.33
CA ARG A 176 -9.30 5.50 -14.68
C ARG A 176 -10.42 6.40 -15.11
N LYS A 177 -11.65 6.13 -14.65
CA LYS A 177 -12.84 6.94 -14.97
C LYS A 177 -13.03 8.13 -14.03
N GLY A 178 -12.22 8.24 -12.96
CA GLY A 178 -12.38 9.27 -11.94
C GLY A 178 -13.61 9.08 -11.04
N GLU A 179 -14.10 7.86 -10.92
CA GLU A 179 -15.26 7.52 -10.07
C GLU A 179 -14.84 7.44 -8.59
N ILE A 180 -13.54 7.20 -8.34
CA ILE A 180 -12.91 7.14 -7.02
C ILE A 180 -11.55 7.82 -7.01
#